data_7461ea6c6b410163f668ce59b390a5eb
#
_entry.id   7461ea6c6b410163f668ce59b390a5eb
#
_cell.length_a   1.000
_cell.length_b   1.000
_cell.length_c   1.000
_cell.angle_alpha   90.00
_cell.angle_beta   90.00
_cell.angle_gamma   90.00
#
_symmetry.space_group_name_H-M   'P 1'
#
loop_
_entity.id
_entity.type
_entity.pdbx_description
1 polymer ?
#
loop_
_entity_poly.entity_id
_entity_poly.type
_entity_poly.pdbx_seq_one_letter_code
_entity_poly.pdbx_strand_id
1 'polypeptide(L)'
;MAETTGLILVFTGSGKGKTTSSLGMAFRAWGQGMRILVLQFIKGNWKYGELKAAQALGERFEMRQAGKGFIMDNDEEKMVEHRKAAAQALESAKEEMASGKYDMIILDEINYALSYGLVEQEQVLSMVQNKPPQLHLV
;
A
#
# COMPACT_ATOMS: atom_id res chain seq x y z
N MET A 1 17.55 14.47 -20.86
CA MET A 1 17.24 13.89 -19.54
C MET A 1 16.62 12.50 -19.72
N ALA A 2 17.13 11.56 -18.99
CA ALA A 2 16.52 10.23 -19.00
C ALA A 2 15.15 10.28 -18.30
N GLU A 3 14.12 9.77 -18.96
CA GLU A 3 12.82 9.63 -18.33
C GLU A 3 12.90 8.57 -17.23
N THR A 4 12.29 8.86 -16.07
CA THR A 4 12.21 7.89 -14.99
C THR A 4 11.25 6.77 -15.39
N THR A 5 11.74 5.55 -15.38
CA THR A 5 10.89 4.38 -15.58
C THR A 5 10.50 3.82 -14.23
N GLY A 6 9.21 3.81 -13.95
CA GLY A 6 8.68 3.24 -12.71
C GLY A 6 8.80 1.73 -12.69
N LEU A 7 9.12 1.19 -11.52
CA LEU A 7 9.28 -0.25 -11.30
C LEU A 7 8.07 -0.83 -10.60
N ILE A 8 7.85 -2.12 -10.76
CA ILE A 8 6.93 -2.91 -9.96
C ILE A 8 7.79 -3.83 -9.10
N LEU A 9 7.65 -3.71 -7.78
CA LEU A 9 8.43 -4.47 -6.81
C LEU A 9 7.48 -5.28 -5.93
N VAL A 10 7.72 -6.55 -5.78
CA VAL A 10 6.87 -7.44 -4.97
C VAL A 10 7.69 -8.03 -3.82
N PHE A 11 7.28 -7.71 -2.59
CA PHE A 11 7.80 -8.34 -1.39
C PHE A 11 6.78 -9.37 -0.92
N THR A 12 7.15 -10.63 -0.99
CA THR A 12 6.26 -11.74 -0.63
C THR A 12 7.02 -12.80 0.17
N GLY A 13 6.28 -13.74 0.72
CA GLY A 13 6.83 -14.84 1.53
C GLY A 13 6.20 -14.92 2.89
N SER A 14 6.49 -15.98 3.63
CA SER A 14 5.94 -16.23 4.95
C SER A 14 6.74 -15.59 6.10
N GLY A 15 7.91 -15.07 5.82
CA GLY A 15 8.79 -14.47 6.82
C GLY A 15 8.40 -13.06 7.21
N LYS A 16 9.05 -12.56 8.25
CA LYS A 16 8.88 -11.19 8.74
C LYS A 16 9.81 -10.23 7.98
N GLY A 17 9.50 -8.93 8.04
CA GLY A 17 10.34 -7.89 7.50
C GLY A 17 9.90 -7.30 6.17
N LYS A 18 8.76 -7.77 5.62
CA LYS A 18 8.24 -7.25 4.35
C LYS A 18 7.86 -5.77 4.45
N THR A 19 7.08 -5.41 5.47
CA THR A 19 6.72 -4.01 5.72
C THR A 19 7.95 -3.16 6.00
N THR A 20 8.85 -3.66 6.86
CA THR A 20 10.10 -2.96 7.19
C THR A 20 10.96 -2.72 5.95
N SER A 21 11.07 -3.72 5.07
CA SER A 21 11.85 -3.59 3.84
C SER A 21 11.26 -2.56 2.88
N SER A 22 9.94 -2.59 2.68
CA SER A 22 9.26 -1.62 1.80
C SER A 22 9.33 -0.21 2.37
N LEU A 23 9.15 -0.04 3.69
CA LEU A 23 9.28 1.26 4.33
C LEU A 23 10.71 1.79 4.30
N GLY A 24 11.70 0.92 4.42
CA GLY A 24 13.11 1.30 4.26
C GLY A 24 13.41 1.83 2.87
N MET A 25 12.85 1.18 1.85
CA MET A 25 12.95 1.66 0.47
C MET A 25 12.25 3.02 0.30
N ALA A 26 11.07 3.18 0.89
CA ALA A 26 10.34 4.44 0.87
C ALA A 26 11.12 5.57 1.56
N PHE A 27 11.74 5.28 2.68
CA PHE A 27 12.57 6.23 3.41
C PHE A 27 13.73 6.71 2.54
N ARG A 28 14.40 5.80 1.87
CA ARG A 28 15.49 6.15 0.95
C ARG A 28 15.00 6.98 -0.23
N ALA A 29 13.87 6.61 -0.81
CA ALA A 29 13.26 7.35 -1.91
C ALA A 29 12.85 8.77 -1.47
N TRP A 30 12.29 8.88 -0.28
CA TRP A 30 11.94 10.18 0.30
C TRP A 30 13.18 11.07 0.44
N GLY A 31 14.30 10.50 0.89
CA GLY A 31 15.57 11.21 0.99
C GLY A 31 16.08 11.72 -0.36
N GLN A 32 15.70 11.05 -1.44
CA GLN A 32 16.02 11.48 -2.81
C GLN A 32 15.03 12.50 -3.38
N GLY A 33 14.08 12.96 -2.58
CA GLY A 33 13.10 13.96 -2.98
C GLY A 33 11.79 13.42 -3.53
N MET A 34 11.60 12.12 -3.53
CA MET A 34 10.35 11.50 -4.03
C MET A 34 9.18 11.71 -3.07
N ARG A 35 7.99 11.72 -3.66
CA ARG A 35 6.72 11.81 -2.93
C ARG A 35 6.18 10.39 -2.76
N ILE A 36 5.92 10.00 -1.50
CA ILE A 36 5.60 8.61 -1.14
C ILE A 36 4.19 8.54 -0.55
N LEU A 37 3.42 7.53 -1.00
CA LEU A 37 2.18 7.13 -0.36
C LEU A 37 2.28 5.67 0.05
N VAL A 38 1.96 5.37 1.31
CA VAL A 38 1.84 4.00 1.81
C VAL A 38 0.39 3.75 2.18
N LEU A 39 -0.21 2.75 1.54
CA LEU A 39 -1.56 2.29 1.86
C LEU A 39 -1.45 0.94 2.55
N GLN A 40 -1.90 0.86 3.80
CA GLN A 40 -1.89 -0.39 4.58
C GLN A 40 -3.28 -1.02 4.54
N PHE A 41 -3.37 -2.21 3.94
CA PHE A 41 -4.64 -2.87 3.68
C PHE A 41 -5.23 -3.58 4.90
N ILE A 42 -4.41 -3.98 5.86
CA ILE A 42 -4.83 -4.85 6.96
C ILE A 42 -4.72 -4.18 8.34
N LYS A 43 -3.75 -3.31 8.55
CA LYS A 43 -3.38 -2.83 9.89
C LYS A 43 -4.36 -1.86 10.55
N GLY A 44 -5.31 -1.33 9.82
CA GLY A 44 -6.48 -0.61 10.32
C GLY A 44 -6.23 0.44 11.40
N ASN A 45 -6.87 0.24 12.55
CA ASN A 45 -6.85 1.22 13.63
C ASN A 45 -5.63 1.12 14.58
N TRP A 46 -4.69 0.23 14.28
CA TRP A 46 -3.50 0.07 15.12
C TRP A 46 -2.53 1.23 14.92
N LYS A 47 -2.02 1.73 16.03
CA LYS A 47 -1.05 2.83 16.00
C LYS A 47 0.36 2.27 16.07
N TYR A 48 1.02 2.21 14.94
CA TYR A 48 2.39 1.74 14.85
C TYR A 48 3.37 2.91 14.89
N GLY A 49 4.61 2.63 15.27
CA GLY A 49 5.68 3.63 15.26
C GLY A 49 5.90 4.24 13.88
N GLU A 50 5.68 3.48 12.82
CA GLU A 50 5.83 3.97 11.45
C GLU A 50 4.85 5.10 11.10
N LEU A 51 3.66 5.14 11.69
CA LEU A 51 2.74 6.26 11.51
C LEU A 51 3.29 7.56 12.10
N LYS A 52 3.89 7.46 13.28
CA LYS A 52 4.52 8.61 13.93
C LYS A 52 5.73 9.10 13.12
N ALA A 53 6.51 8.16 12.61
CA ALA A 53 7.66 8.48 11.77
C ALA A 53 7.23 9.17 10.48
N ALA A 54 6.15 8.68 9.84
CA ALA A 54 5.61 9.29 8.63
C ALA A 54 5.18 10.73 8.87
N GLN A 55 4.53 11.01 9.99
CA GLN A 55 4.13 12.38 10.36
C GLN A 55 5.34 13.30 10.51
N ALA A 56 6.42 12.79 11.10
CA ALA A 56 7.66 13.56 11.28
C ALA A 56 8.35 13.87 9.95
N LEU A 57 8.20 13.00 8.94
CA LEU A 57 8.78 13.21 7.62
C LEU A 57 8.04 14.24 6.77
N GLY A 58 6.80 14.58 7.12
CA GLY A 58 6.05 15.69 6.51
C GLY A 58 5.26 15.29 5.26
N GLU A 59 4.93 16.28 4.44
CA GLU A 59 3.96 16.18 3.35
C GLU A 59 4.32 15.19 2.25
N ARG A 60 5.60 14.96 2.00
CA ARG A 60 6.04 14.05 0.93
C ARG A 60 6.00 12.58 1.34
N PHE A 61 5.65 12.29 2.59
CA PHE A 61 5.53 10.92 3.08
C PHE A 61 4.17 10.77 3.75
N GLU A 62 3.21 10.19 3.01
CA GLU A 62 1.86 9.99 3.50
C GLU A 62 1.62 8.51 3.77
N MET A 63 0.97 8.21 4.88
CA MET A 63 0.65 6.85 5.28
C MET A 63 -0.81 6.77 5.68
N ARG A 64 -1.56 5.87 5.06
CA ARG A 64 -2.98 5.65 5.32
C ARG A 64 -3.22 4.20 5.71
N GLN A 65 -4.00 4.00 6.75
CA GLN A 65 -4.44 2.68 7.16
C GLN A 65 -5.89 2.49 6.76
N ALA A 66 -6.13 1.52 5.89
CA ALA A 66 -7.46 1.29 5.34
C ALA A 66 -8.12 0.00 5.83
N GLY A 67 -7.35 -0.91 6.41
CA GLY A 67 -7.88 -2.17 6.93
C GLY A 67 -8.43 -2.04 8.35
N LYS A 68 -9.10 -3.09 8.83
CA LYS A 68 -9.71 -3.19 10.16
C LYS A 68 -8.89 -4.00 11.16
N GLY A 69 -7.56 -4.03 11.01
CA GLY A 69 -6.68 -4.80 11.87
C GLY A 69 -6.54 -6.24 11.43
N PHE A 70 -6.11 -7.11 12.34
CA PHE A 70 -5.92 -8.52 12.01
C PHE A 70 -7.24 -9.26 11.92
N ILE A 71 -7.34 -10.17 10.96
CA ILE A 71 -8.50 -11.04 10.81
C ILE A 71 -8.29 -12.23 11.73
N MET A 72 -8.93 -12.17 12.89
CA MET A 72 -8.82 -13.20 13.93
C MET A 72 -10.04 -14.12 13.97
N ASP A 73 -11.13 -13.72 13.33
CA ASP A 73 -12.43 -14.39 13.42
C ASP A 73 -12.99 -14.74 12.05
N ASN A 74 -13.73 -15.87 11.99
CA ASN A 74 -14.54 -16.26 10.85
C ASN A 74 -15.96 -15.68 10.92
N ASP A 75 -16.14 -14.55 11.62
CA ASP A 75 -17.43 -13.87 11.70
C ASP A 75 -17.71 -13.21 10.34
N GLU A 76 -18.80 -13.64 9.71
CA GLU A 76 -19.22 -13.13 8.40
C GLU A 76 -19.46 -11.62 8.39
N GLU A 77 -20.00 -11.06 9.47
CA GLU A 77 -20.25 -9.63 9.59
C GLU A 77 -18.94 -8.84 9.56
N LYS A 78 -17.94 -9.31 10.30
CA LYS A 78 -16.60 -8.70 10.30
C LYS A 78 -15.91 -8.86 8.96
N MET A 79 -16.09 -9.99 8.29
CA MET A 79 -15.52 -10.22 6.96
C MET A 79 -16.12 -9.26 5.93
N VAL A 80 -17.42 -8.96 6.02
CA VAL A 80 -18.07 -7.96 5.14
C VAL A 80 -17.43 -6.58 5.35
N GLU A 81 -17.19 -6.19 6.61
CA GLU A 81 -16.53 -4.92 6.93
C GLU A 81 -15.08 -4.88 6.40
N HIS A 82 -14.34 -5.97 6.56
CA HIS A 82 -12.97 -6.08 6.06
C HIS A 82 -12.92 -5.97 4.54
N ARG A 83 -13.83 -6.64 3.84
CA ARG A 83 -13.93 -6.56 2.38
C ARG A 83 -14.26 -5.15 1.93
N LYS A 84 -15.16 -4.49 2.63
CA LYS A 84 -15.55 -3.11 2.32
C LYS A 84 -14.38 -2.15 2.48
N ALA A 85 -13.65 -2.27 3.60
CA ALA A 85 -12.47 -1.46 3.85
C ALA A 85 -11.37 -1.72 2.81
N ALA A 86 -11.14 -2.98 2.45
CA ALA A 86 -10.16 -3.35 1.43
C ALA A 86 -10.56 -2.84 0.04
N ALA A 87 -11.84 -2.92 -0.31
CA ALA A 87 -12.35 -2.38 -1.57
C ALA A 87 -12.16 -0.87 -1.66
N GLN A 88 -12.42 -0.15 -0.57
CA GLN A 88 -12.18 1.29 -0.51
C GLN A 88 -10.69 1.62 -0.63
N ALA A 89 -9.83 0.83 0.00
CA ALA A 89 -8.39 0.99 -0.13
C ALA A 89 -7.92 0.79 -1.57
N LEU A 90 -8.47 -0.21 -2.25
CA LEU A 90 -8.13 -0.49 -3.64
C LEU A 90 -8.57 0.64 -4.56
N GLU A 91 -9.77 1.19 -4.36
CA GLU A 91 -10.26 2.35 -5.11
C GLU A 91 -9.37 3.58 -4.86
N SER A 92 -8.99 3.83 -3.60
CA SER A 92 -8.06 4.89 -3.27
C SER A 92 -6.71 4.70 -3.97
N ALA A 93 -6.22 3.46 -4.01
CA ALA A 93 -4.96 3.15 -4.70
C ALA A 93 -5.05 3.51 -6.19
N LYS A 94 -6.14 3.12 -6.85
CA LYS A 94 -6.36 3.43 -8.28
C LYS A 94 -6.41 4.94 -8.53
N GLU A 95 -7.15 5.66 -7.70
CA GLU A 95 -7.27 7.12 -7.81
C GLU A 95 -5.92 7.80 -7.61
N GLU A 96 -5.18 7.41 -6.59
CA GLU A 96 -3.89 8.02 -6.28
C GLU A 96 -2.82 7.65 -7.31
N MET A 97 -2.86 6.46 -7.88
CA MET A 97 -1.97 6.08 -8.98
C MET A 97 -2.18 6.97 -10.20
N ALA A 98 -3.43 7.31 -10.50
CA ALA A 98 -3.78 8.16 -11.63
C ALA A 98 -3.58 9.65 -11.36
N SER A 99 -3.41 10.04 -10.10
CA SER A 99 -3.39 11.47 -9.69
C SER A 99 -2.14 12.23 -10.11
N GLY A 100 -1.02 11.54 -10.28
CA GLY A 100 0.28 12.18 -10.52
C GLY A 100 0.90 12.83 -9.30
N LYS A 101 0.31 12.66 -8.11
CA LYS A 101 0.80 13.27 -6.87
C LYS A 101 1.99 12.54 -6.24
N TYR A 102 2.19 11.26 -6.58
CA TYR A 102 3.18 10.42 -5.93
C TYR A 102 4.15 9.83 -6.94
N ASP A 103 5.39 9.66 -6.52
CA ASP A 103 6.43 9.00 -7.29
C ASP A 103 6.55 7.53 -6.95
N MET A 104 6.13 7.16 -5.73
CA MET A 104 6.11 5.78 -5.25
C MET A 104 4.86 5.54 -4.41
N ILE A 105 4.13 4.47 -4.71
CA ILE A 105 2.98 4.02 -3.91
C ILE A 105 3.27 2.60 -3.43
N ILE A 106 3.15 2.39 -2.13
CA ILE A 106 3.33 1.09 -1.49
C ILE A 106 1.97 0.56 -1.07
N LEU A 107 1.65 -0.66 -1.51
CA LEU A 107 0.43 -1.37 -1.14
C LEU A 107 0.80 -2.42 -0.09
N ASP A 108 0.90 -1.99 1.16
CA ASP A 108 1.33 -2.84 2.26
C ASP A 108 0.24 -3.86 2.60
N GLU A 109 0.61 -5.12 2.68
CA GLU A 109 -0.28 -6.25 2.97
C GLU A 109 -1.32 -6.55 1.88
N ILE A 110 -1.11 -6.10 0.64
CA ILE A 110 -2.01 -6.42 -0.47
C ILE A 110 -2.05 -7.92 -0.77
N ASN A 111 -0.92 -8.61 -0.65
CA ASN A 111 -0.86 -10.07 -0.84
C ASN A 111 -1.67 -10.80 0.22
N TYR A 112 -1.67 -10.29 1.45
CA TYR A 112 -2.47 -10.81 2.55
C TYR A 112 -3.96 -10.61 2.29
N ALA A 113 -4.33 -9.42 1.81
CA ALA A 113 -5.71 -9.14 1.44
C ALA A 113 -6.19 -10.06 0.32
N LEU A 114 -5.33 -10.36 -0.66
CA LEU A 114 -5.63 -11.32 -1.73
C LEU A 114 -5.84 -12.73 -1.17
N SER A 115 -4.97 -13.19 -0.27
CA SER A 115 -5.06 -14.54 0.27
C SER A 115 -6.28 -14.74 1.17
N TYR A 116 -6.79 -13.68 1.81
CA TYR A 116 -8.05 -13.73 2.56
C TYR A 116 -9.29 -13.46 1.73
N GLY A 117 -9.16 -13.24 0.42
CA GLY A 117 -10.29 -12.95 -0.44
C GLY A 117 -10.93 -11.59 -0.20
N LEU A 118 -10.21 -10.64 0.37
CA LEU A 118 -10.70 -9.29 0.65
C LEU A 118 -10.73 -8.42 -0.59
N VAL A 119 -9.86 -8.71 -1.54
CA VAL A 119 -9.81 -8.04 -2.85
C VAL A 119 -9.73 -9.10 -3.94
N GLU A 120 -10.24 -8.78 -5.12
CA GLU A 120 -10.21 -9.69 -6.25
C GLU A 120 -8.88 -9.60 -6.99
N GLN A 121 -8.33 -10.76 -7.33
CA GLN A 121 -7.06 -10.87 -8.03
C GLN A 121 -7.08 -10.12 -9.36
N GLU A 122 -8.18 -10.23 -10.12
CA GLU A 122 -8.31 -9.57 -11.41
C GLU A 122 -8.22 -8.04 -11.30
N GLN A 123 -8.82 -7.47 -10.25
CA GLN A 123 -8.76 -6.03 -10.01
C GLN A 123 -7.35 -5.57 -9.67
N VAL A 124 -6.63 -6.34 -8.86
CA VAL A 124 -5.25 -6.03 -8.49
C VAL A 124 -4.33 -6.13 -9.71
N LEU A 125 -4.47 -7.21 -10.50
CA LEU A 125 -3.68 -7.39 -11.72
C LEU A 125 -3.95 -6.28 -12.74
N SER A 126 -5.21 -5.90 -12.92
CA SER A 126 -5.57 -4.80 -13.81
C SER A 126 -4.92 -3.49 -13.37
N MET A 127 -4.94 -3.21 -12.09
CA MET A 127 -4.32 -2.02 -11.52
C MET A 127 -2.80 -2.01 -11.78
N VAL A 128 -2.14 -3.14 -11.56
CA VAL A 128 -0.70 -3.29 -11.79
C VAL A 128 -0.36 -3.10 -13.28
N GLN A 129 -1.16 -3.69 -14.16
CA GLN A 129 -0.96 -3.58 -15.61
C GLN A 129 -1.17 -2.15 -16.13
N ASN A 130 -2.05 -1.40 -15.50
CA ASN A 130 -2.37 -0.02 -15.88
C ASN A 130 -1.55 1.03 -15.11
N LYS A 131 -0.49 0.61 -14.44
CA LYS A 131 0.38 1.52 -13.69
C LYS A 131 0.95 2.61 -14.62
N PRO A 132 0.88 3.90 -14.22
CA PRO A 132 1.56 4.95 -14.98
C PRO A 132 3.06 4.66 -15.13
N PRO A 133 3.66 5.00 -16.29
CA PRO A 133 5.04 4.60 -16.57
C PRO A 133 6.09 5.12 -15.59
N GLN A 134 5.88 6.28 -15.00
CA GLN A 134 6.86 6.89 -14.08
C GLN A 134 6.67 6.46 -12.63
N LEU A 135 5.53 5.88 -12.29
CA LEU A 135 5.21 5.52 -10.91
C LEU A 135 5.91 4.22 -10.50
N HIS A 136 6.54 4.23 -9.34
CA HIS A 136 7.02 3.01 -8.70
C HIS A 136 5.89 2.42 -7.84
N LEU A 137 5.57 1.16 -8.06
CA LEU A 137 4.53 0.44 -7.32
C LEU A 137 5.18 -0.72 -6.55
N VAL A 138 4.95 -0.74 -5.23
CA VAL A 138 5.54 -1.75 -4.35
C VAL A 138 4.46 -2.55 -3.63
#